data_a5e540d5cc7a486905ef9b316a90fcb8
#
_entry.id   a5e540d5cc7a486905ef9b316a90fcb8
#
_cell.length_a   1.000
_cell.length_b   1.000
_cell.length_c   1.000
_cell.angle_alpha   90.00
_cell.angle_beta   90.00
_cell.angle_gamma   90.00
#
_symmetry.space_group_name_H-M   'P 1'
#
loop_
_entity.id
_entity.type
_entity.pdbx_description
1 polymer ?
#
loop_
_entity_poly.entity_id
_entity_poly.type
_entity_poly.pdbx_seq_one_letter_code
_entity_poly.pdbx_strand_id
1 'polypeptide(L)'
;MSSSMRRGSPRGAASEAESAEIASEDRYVVYGRLDARESVSLASVLRAKGIAAELVQESPSLSLALAARAGCERGPYLRTPEGFVLGGLHAILDWLERVHPDPALMPPADRPVRRACARLLEDWIELWLPGWPRSSWGPLEELGRHLFAAGFLLGREPTRPDHLLAAWLETEVLVHDHARAHLARHAPRLVSLGSDLLEARPAAVTDDAIALSLLPVLEEVAGDYHAYLRANHAALKGGRSRVMLDLGLGERGLPRRRICEIRRIERGRELAALAPPARRDVRRVLEPVGAWDVLTLPPAIAEIDPADPRSL
;
A
#
# COMPACT_ATOMS: atom_id res chain seq x y z
N MET A 1 49.59 35.23 31.74
CA MET A 1 49.54 33.82 31.30
C MET A 1 48.09 33.35 31.43
N SER A 2 47.30 33.47 30.35
CA SER A 2 45.89 33.07 30.32
C SER A 2 45.73 31.85 29.47
N SER A 3 45.37 30.74 30.10
CA SER A 3 45.10 29.44 29.46
C SER A 3 43.65 29.39 28.95
N SER A 4 43.51 29.38 27.62
CA SER A 4 42.22 29.25 26.93
C SER A 4 41.86 27.76 26.85
N MET A 5 40.92 27.29 27.69
CA MET A 5 40.29 25.98 27.54
C MET A 5 39.28 26.03 26.41
N ARG A 6 39.59 25.39 25.29
CA ARG A 6 38.61 25.08 24.22
C ARG A 6 37.67 23.96 24.72
N ARG A 7 36.41 24.28 24.94
CA ARG A 7 35.35 23.29 25.14
C ARG A 7 35.04 22.64 23.79
N GLY A 8 35.39 21.37 23.63
CA GLY A 8 34.96 20.52 22.50
C GLY A 8 33.45 20.38 22.51
N SER A 9 32.82 20.56 21.35
CA SER A 9 31.38 20.46 21.15
C SER A 9 30.91 19.01 21.18
N PRO A 10 29.83 18.66 21.93
CA PRO A 10 29.38 17.26 22.06
C PRO A 10 28.55 16.74 20.85
N ARG A 11 28.55 17.47 19.72
CA ARG A 11 27.77 17.08 18.53
C ARG A 11 28.28 15.91 17.71
N GLY A 12 29.55 15.51 17.90
CA GLY A 12 30.13 14.38 17.14
C GLY A 12 29.74 13.00 17.66
N ALA A 13 29.64 12.83 18.96
CA ALA A 13 29.44 11.51 19.58
C ALA A 13 28.03 10.92 19.38
N ALA A 14 26.99 11.75 19.30
CA ALA A 14 25.62 11.29 19.03
C ALA A 14 25.45 10.82 17.58
N SER A 15 26.09 11.50 16.61
CA SER A 15 26.09 11.12 15.19
C SER A 15 26.82 9.82 14.90
N GLU A 16 27.91 9.54 15.64
CA GLU A 16 28.68 8.28 15.48
C GLU A 16 27.96 7.08 16.12
N ALA A 17 27.30 7.26 17.26
CA ALA A 17 26.51 6.22 17.91
C ALA A 17 25.27 5.85 17.09
N GLU A 18 24.54 6.83 16.53
CA GLU A 18 23.41 6.63 15.62
C GLU A 18 23.85 5.96 14.30
N SER A 19 25.00 6.34 13.76
CA SER A 19 25.58 5.70 12.58
C SER A 19 26.03 4.26 12.86
N ALA A 20 26.48 3.96 14.08
CA ALA A 20 26.85 2.61 14.50
C ALA A 20 25.63 1.70 14.73
N GLU A 21 24.50 2.27 15.20
CA GLU A 21 23.25 1.53 15.40
C GLU A 21 22.60 1.10 14.08
N ILE A 22 22.84 1.86 12.99
CA ILE A 22 22.45 1.48 11.64
C ILE A 22 23.46 0.46 11.01
N ALA A 23 24.65 0.30 11.57
CA ALA A 23 25.78 -0.30 10.89
C ALA A 23 26.01 -1.80 11.13
N SER A 24 25.25 -2.52 11.96
CA SER A 24 25.54 -3.93 12.21
C SER A 24 24.37 -4.87 11.98
N GLU A 25 24.70 -5.99 11.34
CA GLU A 25 24.08 -7.31 11.32
C GLU A 25 23.55 -7.79 9.96
N ASP A 26 23.86 -9.03 9.62
CA ASP A 26 23.47 -9.82 8.43
C ASP A 26 21.96 -10.17 8.41
N ARG A 27 21.09 -9.20 8.72
CA ARG A 27 19.63 -9.40 8.78
C ARG A 27 18.86 -8.18 8.25
N TYR A 28 17.62 -8.43 7.88
CA TYR A 28 16.67 -7.37 7.57
C TYR A 28 16.25 -6.64 8.84
N VAL A 29 16.14 -5.30 8.75
CA VAL A 29 15.60 -4.47 9.83
C VAL A 29 14.56 -3.53 9.27
N VAL A 30 13.37 -3.57 9.83
CA VAL A 30 12.27 -2.64 9.53
C VAL A 30 12.29 -1.52 10.55
N TYR A 31 12.48 -0.31 10.10
CA TYR A 31 12.36 0.90 10.91
C TYR A 31 11.04 1.59 10.60
N GLY A 32 10.29 1.89 11.64
CA GLY A 32 9.01 2.59 11.54
C GLY A 32 8.28 2.63 12.87
N ARG A 33 7.11 3.25 12.89
CA ARG A 33 6.24 3.15 14.06
C ARG A 33 5.64 1.75 14.10
N LEU A 34 5.80 1.03 15.21
CA LEU A 34 5.37 -0.36 15.35
C LEU A 34 3.85 -0.54 15.23
N ASP A 35 3.08 0.50 15.59
CA ASP A 35 1.62 0.57 15.50
C ASP A 35 1.10 1.13 14.16
N ALA A 36 1.99 1.57 13.28
CA ALA A 36 1.59 2.11 11.99
C ALA A 36 1.22 0.98 11.01
N ARG A 37 0.13 1.18 10.30
CA ARG A 37 -0.35 0.26 9.27
C ARG A 37 0.75 -0.19 8.31
N GLU A 38 1.57 0.74 7.84
CA GLU A 38 2.64 0.48 6.88
C GLU A 38 3.69 -0.48 7.45
N SER A 39 4.05 -0.32 8.73
CA SER A 39 5.00 -1.21 9.41
C SER A 39 4.39 -2.60 9.63
N VAL A 40 3.12 -2.67 10.03
CA VAL A 40 2.38 -3.92 10.21
C VAL A 40 2.24 -4.66 8.87
N SER A 41 1.91 -3.94 7.79
CA SER A 41 1.85 -4.50 6.43
C SER A 41 3.17 -5.12 6.01
N LEU A 42 4.27 -4.36 6.17
CA LEU A 42 5.60 -4.83 5.78
C LEU A 42 6.03 -6.05 6.60
N ALA A 43 5.80 -6.05 7.91
CA ALA A 43 6.09 -7.17 8.79
C ALA A 43 5.29 -8.43 8.39
N SER A 44 4.02 -8.26 8.03
CA SER A 44 3.16 -9.35 7.56
C SER A 44 3.67 -9.96 6.25
N VAL A 45 4.07 -9.13 5.28
CA VAL A 45 4.65 -9.58 4.00
C VAL A 45 6.00 -10.29 4.20
N LEU A 46 6.90 -9.73 5.01
CA LEU A 46 8.19 -10.36 5.30
C LEU A 46 8.01 -11.74 5.93
N ARG A 47 7.09 -11.87 6.89
CA ARG A 47 6.73 -13.15 7.49
C ARG A 47 6.20 -14.15 6.46
N ALA A 48 5.27 -13.73 5.60
CA ALA A 48 4.71 -14.59 4.55
C ALA A 48 5.76 -15.07 3.57
N LYS A 49 6.79 -14.25 3.31
CA LYS A 49 7.96 -14.64 2.50
C LYS A 49 9.01 -15.47 3.26
N GLY A 50 8.79 -15.75 4.55
CA GLY A 50 9.75 -16.47 5.38
C GLY A 50 11.02 -15.67 5.69
N ILE A 51 10.99 -14.34 5.54
CA ILE A 51 12.13 -13.45 5.77
C ILE A 51 12.11 -13.02 7.24
N ALA A 52 13.13 -13.42 8.00
CA ALA A 52 13.33 -12.95 9.35
C ALA A 52 13.77 -11.48 9.33
N ALA A 53 13.05 -10.64 10.06
CA ALA A 53 13.36 -9.23 10.18
C ALA A 53 13.15 -8.75 11.62
N GLU A 54 14.01 -7.85 12.06
CA GLU A 54 13.82 -7.11 13.30
C GLU A 54 12.94 -5.88 13.05
N LEU A 55 12.03 -5.58 13.98
CA LEU A 55 11.24 -4.36 13.94
C LEU A 55 11.78 -3.39 14.99
N VAL A 56 12.18 -2.21 14.54
CA VAL A 56 12.78 -1.17 15.37
C VAL A 56 11.90 0.09 15.31
N GLN A 57 11.50 0.54 16.49
CA GLN A 57 10.77 1.81 16.62
C GLN A 57 11.70 2.96 16.24
N GLU A 58 11.30 3.75 15.22
CA GLU A 58 12.08 4.90 14.81
C GLU A 58 11.95 6.08 15.79
N SER A 59 13.07 6.78 16.04
CA SER A 59 13.11 8.10 16.64
C SER A 59 13.09 9.18 15.54
N PRO A 60 12.74 10.44 15.84
CA PRO A 60 12.77 11.50 14.84
C PRO A 60 14.16 11.73 14.19
N SER A 61 15.24 11.58 14.95
CA SER A 61 16.61 11.69 14.44
C SER A 61 16.97 10.53 13.50
N LEU A 62 16.61 9.30 13.91
CA LEU A 62 16.82 8.10 13.11
C LEU A 62 16.01 8.16 11.80
N SER A 63 14.75 8.63 11.86
CA SER A 63 13.89 8.81 10.68
C SER A 63 14.53 9.76 9.66
N LEU A 64 15.11 10.88 10.11
CA LEU A 64 15.82 11.80 9.22
C LEU A 64 17.06 11.17 8.57
N ALA A 65 17.84 10.39 9.32
CA ALA A 65 19.01 9.70 8.80
C ALA A 65 18.64 8.62 7.78
N LEU A 66 17.56 7.87 8.05
CA LEU A 66 17.03 6.85 7.15
C LEU A 66 16.45 7.47 5.88
N ALA A 67 15.70 8.57 6.00
CA ALA A 67 15.15 9.33 4.88
C ALA A 67 16.26 9.80 3.92
N ALA A 68 17.34 10.35 4.46
CA ALA A 68 18.49 10.79 3.66
C ALA A 68 19.17 9.62 2.93
N ARG A 69 19.29 8.44 3.57
CA ARG A 69 19.89 7.24 2.96
C ARG A 69 18.98 6.59 1.92
N ALA A 70 17.68 6.56 2.18
CA ALA A 70 16.70 5.97 1.28
C ALA A 70 16.31 6.89 0.10
N GLY A 71 16.62 8.19 0.18
CA GLY A 71 16.11 9.17 -0.77
C GLY A 71 14.57 9.31 -0.71
N CYS A 72 13.95 8.98 0.42
CA CYS A 72 12.50 8.96 0.60
C CYS A 72 12.15 9.52 1.99
N GLU A 73 11.30 10.54 2.06
CA GLU A 73 10.95 11.21 3.31
C GLU A 73 9.98 10.42 4.21
N ARG A 74 9.37 9.36 3.67
CA ARG A 74 8.34 8.58 4.38
C ARG A 74 8.75 7.14 4.58
N GLY A 75 8.71 6.69 5.85
CA GLY A 75 8.82 5.28 6.21
C GLY A 75 7.59 4.45 5.77
N PRO A 76 7.58 3.15 6.05
CA PRO A 76 8.64 2.44 6.76
C PRO A 76 9.93 2.40 5.94
N TYR A 77 11.04 2.15 6.62
CA TYR A 77 12.32 1.89 5.96
C TYR A 77 12.72 0.44 6.17
N LEU A 78 13.30 -0.18 5.14
CA LEU A 78 13.86 -1.52 5.23
C LEU A 78 15.36 -1.45 5.02
N ARG A 79 16.14 -1.87 6.01
CA ARG A 79 17.56 -2.12 5.84
C ARG A 79 17.78 -3.58 5.44
N THR A 80 18.51 -3.79 4.36
CA THR A 80 18.88 -5.12 3.91
C THR A 80 20.13 -5.62 4.66
N PRO A 81 20.44 -6.94 4.63
CA PRO A 81 21.67 -7.49 5.20
C PRO A 81 22.94 -6.82 4.65
N GLU A 82 22.94 -6.42 3.38
CA GLU A 82 24.05 -5.73 2.72
C GLU A 82 24.17 -4.25 3.14
N GLY A 83 23.25 -3.76 3.98
CA GLY A 83 23.25 -2.40 4.49
C GLY A 83 22.56 -1.36 3.61
N PHE A 84 21.90 -1.74 2.50
CA PHE A 84 21.07 -0.82 1.73
C PHE A 84 19.83 -0.42 2.53
N VAL A 85 19.40 0.82 2.38
CA VAL A 85 18.18 1.33 2.99
C VAL A 85 17.18 1.68 1.91
N LEU A 86 16.01 1.07 1.97
CA LEU A 86 14.88 1.31 1.09
C LEU A 86 13.81 2.07 1.89
N GLY A 87 13.11 3.02 1.27
CA GLY A 87 12.02 3.78 1.89
C GLY A 87 10.73 3.70 1.09
N GLY A 88 9.61 3.81 1.83
CA GLY A 88 8.27 3.76 1.26
C GLY A 88 7.77 2.33 1.03
N LEU A 89 6.62 2.02 1.65
CA LEU A 89 6.05 0.67 1.68
C LEU A 89 6.01 0.02 0.29
N HIS A 90 5.46 0.71 -0.70
CA HIS A 90 5.24 0.15 -2.04
C HIS A 90 6.54 -0.20 -2.77
N ALA A 91 7.54 0.69 -2.70
CA ALA A 91 8.85 0.46 -3.29
C ALA A 91 9.55 -0.74 -2.64
N ILE A 92 9.44 -0.86 -1.31
CA ILE A 92 9.96 -2.00 -0.56
C ILE A 92 9.26 -3.29 -0.98
N LEU A 93 7.93 -3.29 -1.06
CA LEU A 93 7.15 -4.46 -1.46
C LEU A 93 7.48 -4.92 -2.89
N ASP A 94 7.63 -3.99 -3.83
CA ASP A 94 8.01 -4.31 -5.21
C ASP A 94 9.46 -4.79 -5.32
N TRP A 95 10.35 -4.28 -4.47
CA TRP A 95 11.72 -4.77 -4.36
C TRP A 95 11.76 -6.19 -3.81
N LEU A 96 11.00 -6.48 -2.74
CA LEU A 96 10.90 -7.82 -2.14
C LEU A 96 10.38 -8.86 -3.13
N GLU A 97 9.39 -8.54 -3.97
CA GLU A 97 8.91 -9.45 -5.01
C GLU A 97 9.97 -9.80 -6.05
N ARG A 98 10.90 -8.88 -6.33
CA ARG A 98 11.99 -9.12 -7.30
C ARG A 98 13.14 -9.92 -6.72
N VAL A 99 13.51 -9.65 -5.45
CA VAL A 99 14.68 -10.25 -4.81
C VAL A 99 14.32 -11.58 -4.13
N HIS A 100 13.09 -11.67 -3.63
CA HIS A 100 12.53 -12.86 -3.02
C HIS A 100 11.24 -13.26 -3.76
N PRO A 101 11.35 -13.83 -4.98
CA PRO A 101 10.16 -14.15 -5.79
C PRO A 101 9.32 -15.26 -5.19
N ASP A 102 9.87 -16.12 -4.34
CA ASP A 102 9.17 -17.24 -3.71
C ASP A 102 9.09 -17.09 -2.19
N PRO A 103 7.89 -17.27 -1.61
CA PRO A 103 6.61 -17.38 -2.31
C PRO A 103 6.17 -16.05 -2.94
N ALA A 104 5.60 -16.12 -4.14
CA ALA A 104 5.06 -14.95 -4.81
C ALA A 104 3.77 -14.49 -4.12
N LEU A 105 3.74 -13.25 -3.62
CA LEU A 105 2.55 -12.62 -3.04
C LEU A 105 1.85 -11.68 -4.03
N MET A 106 2.49 -11.37 -5.15
CA MET A 106 1.87 -10.66 -6.26
C MET A 106 1.61 -11.64 -7.41
N PRO A 107 0.41 -11.64 -8.03
CA PRO A 107 0.15 -12.47 -9.20
C PRO A 107 1.22 -12.25 -10.27
N PRO A 108 1.73 -13.33 -10.88
CA PRO A 108 2.81 -13.24 -11.86
C PRO A 108 2.40 -12.49 -13.12
N ALA A 109 3.38 -12.07 -13.94
CA ALA A 109 3.12 -11.24 -15.12
C ALA A 109 2.27 -11.94 -16.21
N ASP A 110 2.28 -13.26 -16.25
CA ASP A 110 1.45 -14.07 -17.16
C ASP A 110 0.00 -14.25 -16.65
N ARG A 111 -0.36 -13.60 -15.52
CA ARG A 111 -1.72 -13.50 -14.96
C ARG A 111 -2.16 -12.03 -14.90
N PRO A 112 -2.32 -11.37 -16.07
CA PRO A 112 -2.50 -9.92 -16.13
C PRO A 112 -3.80 -9.44 -15.49
N VAL A 113 -4.90 -10.22 -15.52
CA VAL A 113 -6.17 -9.84 -14.91
C VAL A 113 -6.05 -9.81 -13.40
N ARG A 114 -5.56 -10.90 -12.80
CA ARG A 114 -5.34 -10.97 -11.34
C ARG A 114 -4.35 -9.91 -10.88
N ARG A 115 -3.26 -9.70 -11.64
CA ARG A 115 -2.25 -8.70 -11.31
C ARG A 115 -2.82 -7.28 -11.35
N ALA A 116 -3.62 -6.95 -12.36
CA ALA A 116 -4.30 -5.66 -12.43
C ALA A 116 -5.27 -5.45 -11.26
N CYS A 117 -6.08 -6.44 -10.92
CA CYS A 117 -6.96 -6.39 -9.75
C CYS A 117 -6.18 -6.25 -8.45
N ALA A 118 -5.05 -6.99 -8.28
CA ALA A 118 -4.18 -6.83 -7.12
C ALA A 118 -3.69 -5.40 -6.95
N ARG A 119 -3.18 -4.80 -8.02
CA ARG A 119 -2.68 -3.42 -8.01
C ARG A 119 -3.77 -2.39 -7.67
N LEU A 120 -4.96 -2.57 -8.20
CA LEU A 120 -6.09 -1.69 -7.88
C LEU A 120 -6.51 -1.78 -6.43
N LEU A 121 -6.57 -3.00 -5.89
CA LEU A 121 -6.91 -3.24 -4.50
C LEU A 121 -5.84 -2.68 -3.56
N GLU A 122 -4.55 -2.82 -3.89
CA GLU A 122 -3.46 -2.19 -3.12
C GLU A 122 -3.62 -0.67 -3.05
N ASP A 123 -3.79 -0.02 -4.21
CA ASP A 123 -3.94 1.44 -4.26
C ASP A 123 -5.19 1.90 -3.50
N TRP A 124 -6.31 1.18 -3.59
CA TRP A 124 -7.51 1.46 -2.83
C TRP A 124 -7.30 1.30 -1.32
N ILE A 125 -6.72 0.18 -0.87
CA ILE A 125 -6.47 -0.10 0.54
C ILE A 125 -5.49 0.93 1.13
N GLU A 126 -4.43 1.27 0.40
CA GLU A 126 -3.38 2.15 0.89
C GLU A 126 -3.76 3.62 0.85
N LEU A 127 -4.41 4.05 -0.24
CA LEU A 127 -4.63 5.46 -0.52
C LEU A 127 -6.05 5.96 -0.20
N TRP A 128 -7.04 5.07 -0.13
CA TRP A 128 -8.43 5.46 0.05
C TRP A 128 -9.00 5.07 1.41
N LEU A 129 -8.88 3.81 1.81
CA LEU A 129 -9.46 3.32 3.06
C LEU A 129 -9.06 4.10 4.32
N PRO A 130 -7.81 4.60 4.48
CA PRO A 130 -7.42 5.37 5.68
C PRO A 130 -8.17 6.70 5.86
N GLY A 131 -8.66 7.27 4.79
CA GLY A 131 -9.45 8.50 4.81
C GLY A 131 -10.93 8.29 4.53
N TRP A 132 -11.35 7.03 4.42
CA TRP A 132 -12.72 6.69 4.05
C TRP A 132 -13.72 7.18 5.09
N PRO A 133 -14.72 7.99 4.68
CA PRO A 133 -15.76 8.43 5.59
C PRO A 133 -16.63 7.22 5.98
N ARG A 134 -16.48 6.74 7.19
CA ARG A 134 -17.19 5.56 7.75
C ARG A 134 -18.67 5.87 7.98
N SER A 135 -19.38 6.20 6.92
CA SER A 135 -20.81 6.50 6.99
C SER A 135 -21.71 5.27 6.84
N SER A 136 -21.13 4.16 6.34
CA SER A 136 -21.85 2.91 6.11
C SER A 136 -20.93 1.72 6.28
N TRP A 137 -21.47 0.62 6.81
CA TRP A 137 -20.76 -0.67 6.92
C TRP A 137 -20.92 -1.53 5.65
N GLY A 138 -21.84 -1.16 4.75
CA GLY A 138 -22.17 -1.94 3.56
C GLY A 138 -20.97 -2.42 2.75
N PRO A 139 -20.02 -1.53 2.39
CA PRO A 139 -18.82 -1.95 1.65
C PRO A 139 -17.95 -2.97 2.38
N LEU A 140 -17.81 -2.86 3.70
CA LEU A 140 -17.07 -3.86 4.49
C LEU A 140 -17.85 -5.18 4.64
N GLU A 141 -19.16 -5.12 4.73
CA GLU A 141 -20.00 -6.33 4.74
C GLU A 141 -19.93 -7.06 3.40
N GLU A 142 -19.92 -6.32 2.27
CA GLU A 142 -19.73 -6.89 0.93
C GLU A 142 -18.36 -7.55 0.82
N LEU A 143 -17.32 -6.85 1.25
CA LEU A 143 -15.96 -7.38 1.30
C LEU A 143 -15.89 -8.65 2.17
N GLY A 144 -16.56 -8.66 3.33
CA GLY A 144 -16.66 -9.84 4.19
C GLY A 144 -17.36 -11.02 3.53
N ARG A 145 -18.42 -10.76 2.75
CA ARG A 145 -19.12 -11.80 1.94
C ARG A 145 -18.20 -12.37 0.87
N HIS A 146 -17.44 -11.50 0.19
CA HIS A 146 -16.46 -11.94 -0.79
C HIS A 146 -15.39 -12.83 -0.15
N LEU A 147 -14.77 -12.40 0.96
CA LEU A 147 -13.76 -13.20 1.66
C LEU A 147 -14.30 -14.52 2.20
N PHE A 148 -15.57 -14.56 2.61
CA PHE A 148 -16.23 -15.81 3.01
C PHE A 148 -16.34 -16.79 1.84
N ALA A 149 -16.65 -16.30 0.65
CA ALA A 149 -16.81 -17.12 -0.55
C ALA A 149 -15.48 -17.55 -1.18
N ALA A 150 -14.51 -16.61 -1.26
CA ALA A 150 -13.27 -16.79 -1.99
C ALA A 150 -12.08 -17.23 -1.11
N GLY A 151 -12.09 -16.91 0.18
CA GLY A 151 -11.00 -17.10 1.13
C GLY A 151 -10.18 -15.81 1.31
N PHE A 152 -9.59 -15.30 0.23
CA PHE A 152 -8.82 -14.06 0.17
C PHE A 152 -9.29 -13.19 -1.01
N LEU A 153 -8.75 -11.98 -1.14
CA LEU A 153 -9.20 -10.98 -2.14
C LEU A 153 -9.15 -11.50 -3.58
N LEU A 154 -8.14 -12.27 -3.93
CA LEU A 154 -7.99 -12.79 -5.30
C LEU A 154 -8.23 -14.30 -5.40
N GLY A 155 -8.83 -14.92 -4.41
CA GLY A 155 -9.16 -16.34 -4.41
C GLY A 155 -8.70 -17.07 -3.16
N ARG A 156 -8.24 -18.31 -3.29
CA ARG A 156 -7.91 -19.16 -2.14
C ARG A 156 -6.54 -18.88 -1.52
N GLU A 157 -5.67 -18.23 -2.26
CA GLU A 157 -4.31 -17.96 -1.86
C GLU A 157 -4.17 -16.50 -1.45
N PRO A 158 -3.51 -16.20 -0.33
CA PRO A 158 -3.27 -14.83 0.09
C PRO A 158 -2.33 -14.13 -0.89
N THR A 159 -2.65 -12.89 -1.15
CA THR A 159 -1.85 -12.01 -1.99
C THR A 159 -1.48 -10.75 -1.22
N ARG A 160 -0.60 -9.96 -1.77
CA ARG A 160 -0.11 -8.72 -1.14
C ARG A 160 -1.23 -7.79 -0.66
N PRO A 161 -2.31 -7.54 -1.44
CA PRO A 161 -3.46 -6.76 -0.95
C PRO A 161 -4.11 -7.30 0.32
N ASP A 162 -4.13 -8.64 0.55
CA ASP A 162 -4.69 -9.22 1.78
C ASP A 162 -3.89 -8.81 3.01
N HIS A 163 -2.57 -8.75 2.92
CA HIS A 163 -1.68 -8.28 3.99
C HIS A 163 -1.88 -6.79 4.30
N LEU A 164 -2.08 -5.97 3.25
CA LEU A 164 -2.37 -4.54 3.41
C LEU A 164 -3.75 -4.33 4.06
N LEU A 165 -4.75 -5.10 3.63
CA LEU A 165 -6.11 -5.05 4.19
C LEU A 165 -6.12 -5.46 5.66
N ALA A 166 -5.47 -6.57 6.00
CA ALA A 166 -5.38 -7.04 7.39
C ALA A 166 -4.72 -5.98 8.29
N ALA A 167 -3.61 -5.38 7.85
CA ALA A 167 -2.93 -4.34 8.60
C ALA A 167 -3.82 -3.10 8.80
N TRP A 168 -4.55 -2.66 7.78
CA TRP A 168 -5.51 -1.56 7.92
C TRP A 168 -6.65 -1.90 8.89
N LEU A 169 -7.21 -3.11 8.79
CA LEU A 169 -8.23 -3.55 9.73
C LEU A 169 -7.72 -3.57 11.17
N GLU A 170 -6.55 -4.14 11.40
CA GLU A 170 -5.96 -4.27 12.73
C GLU A 170 -5.63 -2.92 13.37
N THR A 171 -5.07 -1.99 12.59
CA THR A 171 -4.56 -0.72 13.13
C THR A 171 -5.58 0.42 13.15
N GLU A 172 -6.60 0.39 12.28
CA GLU A 172 -7.51 1.53 12.13
C GLU A 172 -9.00 1.17 12.35
N VAL A 173 -9.40 -0.09 12.22
CA VAL A 173 -10.81 -0.48 12.33
C VAL A 173 -11.06 -1.27 13.60
N LEU A 174 -10.36 -2.38 13.78
CA LEU A 174 -10.59 -3.33 14.88
C LEU A 174 -10.06 -2.83 16.23
N VAL A 175 -9.36 -1.71 16.26
CA VAL A 175 -9.00 -0.99 17.51
C VAL A 175 -10.23 -0.37 18.18
N HIS A 176 -11.32 -0.21 17.44
CA HIS A 176 -12.57 0.34 17.97
C HIS A 176 -13.56 -0.79 18.29
N ASP A 177 -13.94 -0.92 19.56
CA ASP A 177 -14.82 -1.99 20.05
C ASP A 177 -16.14 -2.10 19.29
N HIS A 178 -16.79 -0.97 18.98
CA HIS A 178 -18.03 -0.96 18.21
C HIS A 178 -17.87 -1.50 16.79
N ALA A 179 -16.74 -1.18 16.13
CA ALA A 179 -16.42 -1.67 14.80
C ALA A 179 -16.13 -3.19 14.84
N ARG A 180 -15.32 -3.61 15.80
CA ARG A 180 -15.02 -5.03 16.04
C ARG A 180 -16.30 -5.83 16.28
N ALA A 181 -17.18 -5.35 17.16
CA ALA A 181 -18.44 -6.03 17.47
C ALA A 181 -19.39 -6.10 16.27
N HIS A 182 -19.46 -5.03 15.46
CA HIS A 182 -20.25 -5.01 14.24
C HIS A 182 -19.73 -6.02 13.22
N LEU A 183 -18.42 -5.96 12.90
CA LEU A 183 -17.80 -6.85 11.92
C LEU A 183 -17.80 -8.30 12.36
N ALA A 184 -17.63 -8.59 13.66
CA ALA A 184 -17.74 -9.96 14.18
C ALA A 184 -19.11 -10.57 13.91
N ARG A 185 -20.17 -9.75 13.86
CA ARG A 185 -21.54 -10.21 13.59
C ARG A 185 -21.85 -10.31 12.09
N HIS A 186 -21.39 -9.35 11.28
CA HIS A 186 -21.84 -9.19 9.90
C HIS A 186 -20.78 -9.55 8.84
N ALA A 187 -19.50 -9.53 9.21
CA ALA A 187 -18.36 -9.80 8.33
C ALA A 187 -17.22 -10.48 9.09
N PRO A 188 -17.45 -11.64 9.75
CA PRO A 188 -16.48 -12.27 10.66
C PRO A 188 -15.13 -12.58 9.99
N ARG A 189 -15.10 -12.85 8.67
CA ARG A 189 -13.87 -13.06 7.91
C ARG A 189 -12.92 -11.86 7.90
N LEU A 190 -13.45 -10.63 8.02
CA LEU A 190 -12.59 -9.45 8.18
C LEU A 190 -11.92 -9.42 9.55
N VAL A 191 -12.57 -9.91 10.59
CA VAL A 191 -12.01 -9.97 11.94
C VAL A 191 -10.94 -11.04 12.04
N SER A 192 -11.09 -12.16 11.34
CA SER A 192 -10.14 -13.28 11.35
C SER A 192 -9.01 -13.15 10.32
N LEU A 193 -9.07 -12.19 9.40
CA LEU A 193 -8.15 -12.11 8.25
C LEU A 193 -6.67 -12.15 8.67
N GLY A 194 -6.28 -11.41 9.72
CA GLY A 194 -4.91 -11.43 10.22
C GLY A 194 -4.46 -12.80 10.70
N SER A 195 -5.31 -13.53 11.45
CA SER A 195 -5.03 -14.90 11.88
C SER A 195 -5.03 -15.89 10.71
N ASP A 196 -5.95 -15.73 9.76
CA ASP A 196 -6.00 -16.58 8.57
C ASP A 196 -4.73 -16.46 7.74
N LEU A 197 -4.16 -15.24 7.64
CA LEU A 197 -2.87 -15.00 6.96
C LEU A 197 -1.68 -15.66 7.67
N LEU A 198 -1.73 -15.82 9.00
CA LEU A 198 -0.67 -16.52 9.76
C LEU A 198 -0.67 -18.02 9.48
N GLU A 199 -1.83 -18.59 9.22
CA GLU A 199 -2.02 -20.02 8.97
C GLU A 199 -1.89 -20.38 7.48
N ALA A 200 -2.12 -19.40 6.60
CA ALA A 200 -2.09 -19.61 5.16
C ALA A 200 -0.66 -19.90 4.67
N ARG A 201 -0.59 -20.81 3.70
CA ARG A 201 0.66 -21.06 2.95
C ARG A 201 0.45 -20.56 1.53
N PRO A 202 1.20 -19.53 1.11
CA PRO A 202 1.13 -19.06 -0.26
C PRO A 202 1.41 -20.21 -1.23
N ALA A 203 0.58 -20.35 -2.25
CA ALA A 203 0.77 -21.31 -3.32
C ALA A 203 0.79 -20.58 -4.68
N ALA A 204 1.28 -21.26 -5.71
CA ALA A 204 1.32 -20.68 -7.04
C ALA A 204 -0.10 -20.50 -7.60
N VAL A 205 -0.40 -19.31 -8.07
CA VAL A 205 -1.63 -19.01 -8.81
C VAL A 205 -1.59 -19.71 -10.17
N THR A 206 -2.53 -20.59 -10.43
CA THR A 206 -2.54 -21.45 -11.63
C THR A 206 -3.38 -20.89 -12.79
N ASP A 207 -4.31 -19.99 -12.51
CA ASP A 207 -5.20 -19.36 -13.51
C ASP A 207 -5.20 -17.84 -13.41
N ASP A 208 -5.82 -17.16 -14.37
CA ASP A 208 -5.98 -15.69 -14.40
C ASP A 208 -7.43 -15.26 -14.14
N ALA A 209 -8.29 -16.17 -13.69
CA ALA A 209 -9.68 -15.86 -13.38
C ALA A 209 -9.80 -15.19 -12.01
N ILE A 210 -10.74 -14.26 -11.87
CA ILE A 210 -11.16 -13.70 -10.59
C ILE A 210 -12.51 -14.30 -10.18
N ALA A 211 -12.76 -14.41 -8.89
CA ALA A 211 -14.06 -14.85 -8.38
C ALA A 211 -15.13 -13.81 -8.74
N LEU A 212 -16.30 -14.27 -9.16
CA LEU A 212 -17.44 -13.38 -9.47
C LEU A 212 -17.85 -12.54 -8.27
N SER A 213 -17.68 -13.05 -7.06
CA SER A 213 -17.91 -12.31 -5.81
C SER A 213 -16.96 -11.12 -5.59
N LEU A 214 -15.87 -11.00 -6.37
CA LEU A 214 -15.00 -9.83 -6.34
C LEU A 214 -15.60 -8.64 -7.13
N LEU A 215 -16.46 -8.88 -8.11
CA LEU A 215 -17.00 -7.82 -8.95
C LEU A 215 -17.72 -6.72 -8.15
N PRO A 216 -18.62 -7.02 -7.19
CA PRO A 216 -19.22 -5.99 -6.34
C PRO A 216 -18.19 -5.18 -5.55
N VAL A 217 -17.12 -5.82 -5.07
CA VAL A 217 -16.02 -5.10 -4.38
C VAL A 217 -15.31 -4.14 -5.34
N LEU A 218 -15.04 -4.57 -6.58
CA LEU A 218 -14.45 -3.69 -7.61
C LEU A 218 -15.39 -2.55 -8.02
N GLU A 219 -16.70 -2.77 -8.02
CA GLU A 219 -17.71 -1.73 -8.25
C GLU A 219 -17.68 -0.67 -7.13
N GLU A 220 -17.55 -1.07 -5.85
CA GLU A 220 -17.36 -0.14 -4.74
C GLU A 220 -16.05 0.65 -4.89
N VAL A 221 -14.94 -0.02 -5.21
CA VAL A 221 -13.66 0.65 -5.50
C VAL A 221 -13.80 1.68 -6.61
N ALA A 222 -14.56 1.35 -7.66
CA ALA A 222 -14.78 2.26 -8.79
C ALA A 222 -15.72 3.41 -8.42
N GLY A 223 -16.78 3.15 -7.66
CA GLY A 223 -17.74 4.14 -7.21
C GLY A 223 -17.12 5.22 -6.34
N ASP A 224 -16.24 4.83 -5.45
CA ASP A 224 -15.61 5.72 -4.47
C ASP A 224 -14.23 6.20 -4.92
N TYR A 225 -13.27 5.29 -4.94
CA TYR A 225 -11.87 5.66 -5.17
C TYR A 225 -11.60 6.12 -6.59
N HIS A 226 -12.15 5.46 -7.60
CA HIS A 226 -11.94 5.89 -8.98
C HIS A 226 -12.75 7.15 -9.32
N ALA A 227 -13.90 7.37 -8.68
CA ALA A 227 -14.59 8.66 -8.76
C ALA A 227 -13.71 9.78 -8.19
N TYR A 228 -13.05 9.52 -7.04
CA TYR A 228 -12.07 10.46 -6.49
C TYR A 228 -10.86 10.65 -7.43
N LEU A 229 -10.30 9.59 -8.01
CA LEU A 229 -9.17 9.70 -8.95
C LEU A 229 -9.51 10.59 -10.14
N ARG A 230 -10.70 10.44 -10.71
CA ARG A 230 -11.19 11.27 -11.84
C ARG A 230 -11.31 12.74 -11.43
N ALA A 231 -11.88 13.01 -10.27
CA ALA A 231 -12.04 14.37 -9.76
C ALA A 231 -10.69 14.99 -9.34
N ASN A 232 -9.77 14.18 -8.76
CA ASN A 232 -8.41 14.57 -8.41
C ASN A 232 -7.58 14.92 -9.66
N HIS A 233 -7.68 14.11 -10.70
CA HIS A 233 -7.09 14.38 -12.02
C HIS A 233 -7.55 15.73 -12.56
N ALA A 234 -8.87 15.99 -12.58
CA ALA A 234 -9.43 17.25 -13.05
C ALA A 234 -9.01 18.45 -12.17
N ALA A 235 -8.88 18.25 -10.85
CA ALA A 235 -8.40 19.28 -9.94
C ALA A 235 -6.92 19.62 -10.16
N LEU A 236 -6.07 18.60 -10.40
CA LEU A 236 -4.66 18.78 -10.73
C LEU A 236 -4.48 19.54 -12.03
N LYS A 237 -5.18 19.12 -13.10
CA LYS A 237 -5.16 19.76 -14.41
C LYS A 237 -5.63 21.21 -14.36
N GLY A 238 -6.65 21.48 -13.54
CA GLY A 238 -7.22 22.83 -13.38
C GLY A 238 -6.56 23.67 -12.28
N GLY A 239 -5.47 23.23 -11.66
CA GLY A 239 -4.75 23.96 -10.61
C GLY A 239 -5.54 24.15 -9.30
N ARG A 240 -6.64 23.39 -9.09
CA ARG A 240 -7.49 23.52 -7.90
C ARG A 240 -6.82 22.82 -6.72
N SER A 241 -6.95 23.40 -5.52
CA SER A 241 -6.38 22.84 -4.28
C SER A 241 -7.25 21.75 -3.65
N ARG A 242 -8.52 21.69 -3.98
CA ARG A 242 -9.49 20.73 -3.45
C ARG A 242 -10.22 19.99 -4.56
N VAL A 243 -10.61 18.79 -4.24
CA VAL A 243 -11.47 17.92 -5.05
C VAL A 243 -12.87 17.98 -4.47
N MET A 244 -13.86 18.37 -5.27
CA MET A 244 -15.29 18.34 -4.88
C MET A 244 -15.89 17.02 -5.37
N LEU A 245 -16.48 16.26 -4.46
CA LEU A 245 -17.00 14.92 -4.76
C LEU A 245 -18.24 14.64 -3.90
N ASP A 246 -19.29 14.13 -4.54
CA ASP A 246 -20.46 13.58 -3.87
C ASP A 246 -20.40 12.04 -3.94
N LEU A 247 -20.34 11.41 -2.78
CA LEU A 247 -20.36 9.96 -2.60
C LEU A 247 -21.69 9.50 -1.98
N GLY A 248 -22.80 10.17 -2.35
CA GLY A 248 -24.12 9.87 -1.83
C GLY A 248 -24.44 10.49 -0.46
N LEU A 249 -23.55 11.33 0.05
CA LEU A 249 -23.69 12.02 1.35
C LEU A 249 -23.68 13.56 1.21
N GLY A 250 -23.91 14.05 -0.01
CA GLY A 250 -23.73 15.43 -0.40
C GLY A 250 -22.27 15.77 -0.77
N GLU A 251 -22.13 16.89 -1.48
CA GLU A 251 -20.83 17.34 -1.98
C GLU A 251 -19.84 17.64 -0.85
N ARG A 252 -18.69 17.03 -0.89
CA ARG A 252 -17.58 17.21 0.08
C ARG A 252 -16.30 17.65 -0.60
N GLY A 253 -15.60 18.60 0.04
CA GLY A 253 -14.27 19.01 -0.40
C GLY A 253 -13.20 18.12 0.19
N LEU A 254 -12.58 17.27 -0.62
CA LEU A 254 -11.45 16.43 -0.25
C LEU A 254 -10.11 17.08 -0.63
N PRO A 255 -9.01 16.73 0.03
CA PRO A 255 -7.69 17.20 -0.37
C PRO A 255 -7.32 16.67 -1.75
N ARG A 256 -6.70 17.51 -2.58
CA ARG A 256 -6.03 17.09 -3.79
C ARG A 256 -4.75 16.34 -3.40
N ARG A 257 -4.55 15.13 -3.95
CA ARG A 257 -3.42 14.26 -3.60
C ARG A 257 -2.62 13.90 -4.86
N ARG A 258 -1.39 14.38 -4.92
CA ARG A 258 -0.48 14.11 -6.05
C ARG A 258 -0.14 12.62 -6.14
N ILE A 259 0.07 11.95 -5.00
CA ILE A 259 0.36 10.52 -4.96
C ILE A 259 -0.72 9.66 -5.64
N CYS A 260 -1.99 10.03 -5.51
CA CYS A 260 -3.08 9.30 -6.17
C CYS A 260 -3.01 9.42 -7.70
N GLU A 261 -2.58 10.57 -8.23
CA GLU A 261 -2.36 10.74 -9.66
C GLU A 261 -1.12 9.97 -10.15
N ILE A 262 -0.06 9.94 -9.36
CA ILE A 262 1.15 9.15 -9.63
C ILE A 262 0.79 7.68 -9.79
N ARG A 263 0.08 7.11 -8.81
CA ARG A 263 -0.36 5.72 -8.84
C ARG A 263 -1.27 5.43 -10.05
N ARG A 264 -2.21 6.33 -10.33
CA ARG A 264 -3.06 6.21 -11.50
C ARG A 264 -2.25 6.14 -12.81
N ILE A 265 -1.23 7.02 -12.96
CA ILE A 265 -0.35 7.03 -14.13
C ILE A 265 0.45 5.73 -14.21
N GLU A 266 1.01 5.24 -13.11
CA GLU A 266 1.72 3.96 -13.05
C GLU A 266 0.83 2.80 -13.50
N ARG A 267 -0.41 2.72 -12.99
CA ARG A 267 -1.39 1.70 -13.43
C ARG A 267 -1.71 1.82 -14.91
N GLY A 268 -1.90 3.05 -15.40
CA GLY A 268 -2.12 3.29 -16.83
C GLY A 268 -0.94 2.83 -17.70
N ARG A 269 0.30 3.06 -17.25
CA ARG A 269 1.52 2.59 -17.95
C ARG A 269 1.62 1.06 -17.94
N GLU A 270 1.34 0.42 -16.80
CA GLU A 270 1.29 -1.05 -16.70
C GLU A 270 0.27 -1.64 -17.69
N LEU A 271 -0.94 -1.07 -17.75
CA LEU A 271 -1.96 -1.49 -18.70
C LEU A 271 -1.57 -1.26 -20.16
N ALA A 272 -0.89 -0.15 -20.45
CA ALA A 272 -0.41 0.17 -21.81
C ALA A 272 0.70 -0.78 -22.28
N ALA A 273 1.52 -1.27 -21.35
CA ALA A 273 2.62 -2.21 -21.62
C ALA A 273 2.15 -3.65 -21.87
N LEU A 274 0.90 -3.99 -21.53
CA LEU A 274 0.36 -5.32 -21.79
C LEU A 274 0.26 -5.63 -23.29
N ALA A 275 0.58 -6.87 -23.64
CA ALA A 275 0.32 -7.40 -24.98
C ALA A 275 -1.18 -7.29 -25.32
N PRO A 276 -1.56 -7.08 -26.60
CA PRO A 276 -2.96 -6.84 -26.97
C PRO A 276 -3.97 -7.86 -26.49
N PRO A 277 -3.70 -9.18 -26.44
CA PRO A 277 -4.63 -10.15 -25.86
C PRO A 277 -4.86 -9.91 -24.37
N ALA A 278 -3.77 -9.84 -23.60
CA ALA A 278 -3.81 -9.61 -22.15
C ALA A 278 -4.53 -8.29 -21.80
N ARG A 279 -4.25 -7.22 -22.57
CA ARG A 279 -4.92 -5.93 -22.38
C ARG A 279 -6.43 -6.02 -22.62
N ARG A 280 -6.88 -6.80 -23.61
CA ARG A 280 -8.32 -7.05 -23.85
C ARG A 280 -8.97 -7.80 -22.68
N ASP A 281 -8.28 -8.78 -22.13
CA ASP A 281 -8.81 -9.58 -21.01
C ASP A 281 -8.94 -8.74 -19.75
N VAL A 282 -7.92 -7.94 -19.41
CA VAL A 282 -7.99 -6.98 -18.30
C VAL A 282 -9.11 -5.96 -18.53
N ARG A 283 -9.21 -5.39 -19.76
CA ARG A 283 -10.28 -4.43 -20.08
C ARG A 283 -11.67 -5.02 -19.89
N ARG A 284 -11.88 -6.30 -20.30
CA ARG A 284 -13.17 -7.00 -20.14
C ARG A 284 -13.63 -7.06 -18.69
N VAL A 285 -12.70 -7.09 -17.73
CA VAL A 285 -13.01 -7.09 -16.29
C VAL A 285 -13.17 -5.67 -15.74
N LEU A 286 -12.27 -4.76 -16.09
CA LEU A 286 -12.22 -3.43 -15.47
C LEU A 286 -13.19 -2.41 -16.07
N GLU A 287 -13.57 -2.56 -17.36
CA GLU A 287 -14.47 -1.63 -18.02
C GLU A 287 -15.91 -1.70 -17.49
N PRO A 288 -16.51 -2.89 -17.29
CA PRO A 288 -17.85 -3.00 -16.73
C PRO A 288 -17.99 -2.41 -15.33
N VAL A 289 -16.95 -2.51 -14.49
CA VAL A 289 -16.94 -1.93 -13.15
C VAL A 289 -16.52 -0.45 -13.11
N GLY A 290 -16.32 0.19 -14.28
CA GLY A 290 -16.00 1.63 -14.36
C GLY A 290 -14.55 2.01 -14.02
N ALA A 291 -13.65 1.02 -13.90
CA ALA A 291 -12.25 1.27 -13.52
C ALA A 291 -11.35 1.63 -14.72
N TRP A 292 -11.63 1.09 -15.90
CA TRP A 292 -10.77 1.21 -17.08
C TRP A 292 -10.51 2.65 -17.53
N ASP A 293 -11.57 3.44 -17.67
CA ASP A 293 -11.49 4.77 -18.26
C ASP A 293 -10.63 5.73 -17.45
N VAL A 294 -10.76 5.69 -16.12
CA VAL A 294 -9.98 6.57 -15.26
C VAL A 294 -8.49 6.24 -15.29
N LEU A 295 -8.13 4.96 -15.37
CA LEU A 295 -6.74 4.52 -15.43
C LEU A 295 -6.06 4.89 -16.75
N THR A 296 -6.82 4.96 -17.83
CA THR A 296 -6.31 5.27 -19.18
C THR A 296 -6.33 6.76 -19.51
N LEU A 297 -6.75 7.64 -18.61
CA LEU A 297 -6.67 9.10 -18.81
C LEU A 297 -5.22 9.55 -19.05
N PRO A 298 -4.98 10.54 -19.92
CA PRO A 298 -3.67 11.17 -20.03
C PRO A 298 -3.18 11.72 -18.69
N PRO A 299 -1.87 11.83 -18.45
CA PRO A 299 -1.35 12.43 -17.21
C PRO A 299 -1.84 13.87 -16.99
N ALA A 300 -2.27 14.21 -15.78
CA ALA A 300 -2.61 15.59 -15.41
C ALA A 300 -1.42 16.41 -14.92
N ILE A 301 -0.32 15.75 -14.60
CA ILE A 301 0.94 16.35 -14.16
C ILE A 301 2.03 15.99 -15.15
N ALA A 302 2.96 16.92 -15.40
CA ALA A 302 4.16 16.64 -16.19
C ALA A 302 4.94 15.47 -15.59
N GLU A 303 5.74 14.82 -16.40
CA GLU A 303 6.49 13.62 -16.05
C GLU A 303 7.14 13.77 -14.68
N ILE A 304 6.85 12.80 -13.81
CA ILE A 304 7.38 12.77 -12.48
C ILE A 304 8.84 12.38 -12.64
N ASP A 305 9.73 13.29 -12.30
CA ASP A 305 11.12 12.91 -12.04
C ASP A 305 11.11 12.06 -10.76
N PRO A 306 11.38 10.75 -10.85
CA PRO A 306 11.44 9.90 -9.67
C PRO A 306 12.55 10.34 -8.69
N ALA A 307 13.47 11.20 -9.13
CA ALA A 307 14.50 11.81 -8.33
C ALA A 307 14.06 13.13 -7.65
N ASP A 308 12.89 13.71 -7.98
CA ASP A 308 12.39 14.90 -7.29
C ASP A 308 11.64 14.49 -6.01
N PRO A 309 12.23 14.69 -4.81
CA PRO A 309 11.59 14.36 -3.53
C PRO A 309 10.27 15.12 -3.30
N ARG A 310 10.01 16.21 -4.03
CA ARG A 310 8.74 16.96 -4.00
C ARG A 310 7.65 16.30 -4.83
N SER A 311 7.97 15.23 -5.57
CA SER A 311 7.00 14.50 -6.36
C SER A 311 6.22 13.45 -5.56
N LEU A 312 6.64 13.14 -4.35
CA LEU A 312 6.01 12.24 -3.39
C LEU A 312 5.25 13.03 -2.31
#